data_fb039de305d00f73ac6492c45ecacd8b
#
_entry.id   fb039de305d00f73ac6492c45ecacd8b
#
_cell.length_a   1.000
_cell.length_b   1.000
_cell.length_c   1.000
_cell.angle_alpha   90.00
_cell.angle_beta   90.00
_cell.angle_gamma   90.00
#
_symmetry.space_group_name_H-M   'P 1'
#
loop_
_entity.id
_entity.type
_entity.pdbx_description
1 polymer ?
#
loop_
_entity_poly.entity_id
_entity_poly.type
_entity_poly.pdbx_seq_one_letter_code
_entity_poly.pdbx_strand_id
1 'polypeptide(L)'
;ARTNLRPRFGPRVSFVQAALPALPMTASVDVVFSTATFHWVPDHPALFAGVFAALRPGGRLHAQCGGGPNLAEAHALAERVMGRPPFAAHFAGWTGVWQFATADETTARLAAAGFVDLDVWLEAAPTTLATADDYRAFVTTVIYHPHLARLPDRLHAAFIDAVTELAAAATPPFSLDYWRLNMAARRPVPGAG
;
A
#
# COMPACT_ATOMS: atom_id res chain seq x y z
N ALA A 1 -5.98 -17.34 5.66
CA ALA A 1 -5.56 -17.93 4.36
C ALA A 1 -5.45 -19.47 4.48
N ARG A 2 -4.65 -20.04 5.38
CA ARG A 2 -4.42 -21.48 5.48
C ARG A 2 -5.73 -22.29 5.63
N THR A 3 -6.61 -21.87 6.52
CA THR A 3 -7.92 -22.48 6.79
C THR A 3 -8.84 -22.52 5.56
N ASN A 4 -8.77 -21.48 4.72
CA ASN A 4 -9.67 -21.33 3.57
C ASN A 4 -9.11 -21.91 2.28
N LEU A 5 -7.79 -21.85 2.09
CA LEU A 5 -7.17 -22.23 0.81
C LEU A 5 -6.67 -23.68 0.78
N ARG A 6 -6.13 -24.19 1.88
CA ARG A 6 -5.58 -25.56 1.90
C ARG A 6 -6.62 -26.65 1.61
N PRO A 7 -7.87 -26.58 2.11
CA PRO A 7 -8.91 -27.56 1.74
C PRO A 7 -9.27 -27.54 0.25
N ARG A 8 -9.17 -26.37 -0.42
CA ARG A 8 -9.54 -26.21 -1.83
C ARG A 8 -8.41 -26.58 -2.79
N PHE A 9 -7.15 -26.33 -2.41
CA PHE A 9 -6.01 -26.41 -3.32
C PHE A 9 -4.98 -27.50 -2.91
N GLY A 10 -5.10 -28.08 -1.71
CA GLY A 10 -4.22 -29.15 -1.24
C GLY A 10 -2.74 -28.77 -1.26
N PRO A 11 -1.87 -29.66 -1.78
CA PRO A 11 -0.42 -29.42 -1.83
C PRO A 11 0.00 -28.34 -2.85
N ARG A 12 -0.91 -27.87 -3.70
CA ARG A 12 -0.64 -26.79 -4.66
C ARG A 12 -0.49 -25.43 -3.98
N VAL A 13 -0.82 -25.32 -2.69
CA VAL A 13 -0.68 -24.09 -1.93
C VAL A 13 0.22 -24.29 -0.73
N SER A 14 1.24 -23.44 -0.61
CA SER A 14 2.12 -23.37 0.57
C SER A 14 2.01 -22.00 1.22
N PHE A 15 2.24 -21.93 2.52
CA PHE A 15 2.15 -20.69 3.31
C PHE A 15 3.48 -20.46 4.00
N VAL A 16 4.08 -19.32 3.71
CA VAL A 16 5.32 -18.86 4.35
C VAL A 16 5.01 -17.55 5.08
N GLN A 17 5.40 -17.46 6.33
CA GLN A 17 5.37 -16.21 7.08
C GLN A 17 6.76 -15.58 6.95
N ALA A 18 6.80 -14.38 6.36
CA ALA A 18 8.02 -13.62 6.20
C ALA A 18 7.74 -12.14 6.36
N ALA A 19 8.74 -11.39 6.78
CA ALA A 19 8.72 -9.93 6.76
C ALA A 19 9.31 -9.43 5.44
N LEU A 20 8.62 -8.51 4.76
CA LEU A 20 9.23 -7.77 3.66
C LEU A 20 10.21 -6.73 4.22
N PRO A 21 11.39 -6.53 3.57
CA PRO A 21 11.82 -7.06 2.26
C PRO A 21 12.53 -8.43 2.30
N ALA A 22 12.72 -9.04 3.46
CA ALA A 22 13.48 -10.29 3.61
C ALA A 22 12.66 -11.53 3.20
N LEU A 23 12.57 -11.81 1.91
CA LEU A 23 11.93 -13.00 1.40
C LEU A 23 12.86 -14.22 1.59
N PRO A 24 12.38 -15.33 2.22
CA PRO A 24 13.22 -16.51 2.49
C PRO A 24 13.30 -17.45 1.27
N MET A 25 13.47 -16.90 0.06
CA MET A 25 13.52 -17.67 -1.18
C MET A 25 14.45 -17.01 -2.20
N THR A 26 15.17 -17.82 -2.96
CA THR A 26 16.10 -17.37 -4.02
C THR A 26 15.86 -18.17 -5.28
N ALA A 27 15.69 -17.52 -6.42
CA ALA A 27 15.52 -18.09 -7.75
C ALA A 27 14.55 -19.29 -7.76
N SER A 28 13.43 -19.17 -7.04
CA SER A 28 12.52 -20.29 -6.78
C SER A 28 11.11 -20.10 -7.32
N VAL A 29 10.74 -18.89 -7.73
CA VAL A 29 9.41 -18.58 -8.24
C VAL A 29 9.46 -17.99 -9.66
N ASP A 30 8.45 -18.27 -10.47
CA ASP A 30 8.35 -17.77 -11.84
C ASP A 30 7.62 -16.43 -11.91
N VAL A 31 6.72 -16.19 -10.94
CA VAL A 31 5.96 -14.95 -10.86
C VAL A 31 5.86 -14.50 -9.40
N VAL A 32 6.06 -13.21 -9.19
CA VAL A 32 5.65 -12.51 -7.95
C VAL A 32 4.43 -11.66 -8.29
N PHE A 33 3.34 -11.90 -7.59
CA PHE A 33 2.11 -11.12 -7.68
C PHE A 33 1.81 -10.47 -6.32
N SER A 34 1.55 -9.16 -6.33
CA SER A 34 1.28 -8.42 -5.10
C SER A 34 0.20 -7.35 -5.32
N THR A 35 -0.75 -7.25 -4.39
CA THR A 35 -1.72 -6.15 -4.38
C THR A 35 -1.76 -5.47 -3.01
N ALA A 36 -1.89 -4.14 -2.99
CA ALA A 36 -2.08 -3.31 -1.82
C ALA A 36 -1.06 -3.53 -0.69
N THR A 37 0.20 -3.89 -1.02
CA THR A 37 1.20 -4.27 -0.02
C THR A 37 2.42 -3.35 -0.03
N PHE A 38 2.98 -3.03 -1.19
CA PHE A 38 4.32 -2.42 -1.28
C PHE A 38 4.39 -1.03 -0.66
N HIS A 39 3.32 -0.25 -0.66
CA HIS A 39 3.28 1.05 0.00
C HIS A 39 3.40 0.99 1.53
N TRP A 40 3.32 -0.19 2.13
CA TRP A 40 3.59 -0.41 3.57
C TRP A 40 5.06 -0.70 3.88
N VAL A 41 5.89 -0.89 2.86
CA VAL A 41 7.32 -1.22 3.02
C VAL A 41 8.15 0.06 2.92
N PRO A 42 8.84 0.49 3.99
CA PRO A 42 9.59 1.74 3.97
C PRO A 42 10.77 1.73 3.00
N ASP A 43 11.44 0.59 2.85
CA ASP A 43 12.66 0.43 2.02
C ASP A 43 12.31 -0.26 0.70
N HIS A 44 11.89 0.53 -0.30
CA HIS A 44 11.60 0.02 -1.63
C HIS A 44 12.82 -0.54 -2.38
N PRO A 45 14.04 0.04 -2.29
CA PRO A 45 15.23 -0.58 -2.84
C PRO A 45 15.48 -2.00 -2.33
N ALA A 46 15.43 -2.21 -1.02
CA ALA A 46 15.58 -3.55 -0.43
C ALA A 46 14.41 -4.48 -0.82
N LEU A 47 13.18 -3.98 -0.89
CA LEU A 47 12.02 -4.74 -1.35
C LEU A 47 12.23 -5.28 -2.77
N PHE A 48 12.60 -4.41 -3.73
CA PHE A 48 12.78 -4.83 -5.12
C PHE A 48 13.99 -5.74 -5.31
N ALA A 49 15.08 -5.54 -4.55
CA ALA A 49 16.19 -6.47 -4.52
C ALA A 49 15.78 -7.87 -4.02
N GLY A 50 14.95 -7.93 -2.96
CA GLY A 50 14.41 -9.19 -2.43
C GLY A 50 13.48 -9.90 -3.42
N VAL A 51 12.58 -9.15 -4.08
CA VAL A 51 11.70 -9.68 -5.13
C VAL A 51 12.51 -10.19 -6.32
N PHE A 52 13.52 -9.44 -6.76
CA PHE A 52 14.42 -9.86 -7.83
C PHE A 52 15.14 -11.16 -7.49
N ALA A 53 15.69 -11.26 -6.28
CA ALA A 53 16.38 -12.46 -5.82
C ALA A 53 15.46 -13.69 -5.77
N ALA A 54 14.19 -13.53 -5.39
CA ALA A 54 13.20 -14.61 -5.30
C ALA A 54 12.80 -15.17 -6.68
N LEU A 55 12.72 -14.33 -7.70
CA LEU A 55 12.36 -14.73 -9.06
C LEU A 55 13.46 -15.58 -9.71
N ARG A 56 13.08 -16.55 -10.52
CA ARG A 56 14.00 -17.23 -11.44
C ARG A 56 14.41 -16.31 -12.58
N PRO A 57 15.54 -16.57 -13.26
CA PRO A 57 15.82 -15.92 -14.54
C PRO A 57 14.64 -16.05 -15.50
N GLY A 58 14.22 -14.95 -16.14
CA GLY A 58 13.03 -14.86 -16.96
C GLY A 58 11.71 -14.66 -16.20
N GLY A 59 11.73 -14.77 -14.87
CA GLY A 59 10.56 -14.59 -14.02
C GLY A 59 10.03 -13.16 -14.01
N ARG A 60 8.77 -12.98 -13.62
CA ARG A 60 8.03 -11.71 -13.76
C ARG A 60 7.50 -11.21 -12.42
N LEU A 61 7.54 -9.90 -12.26
CA LEU A 61 6.82 -9.16 -11.22
C LEU A 61 5.57 -8.53 -11.83
N HIS A 62 4.43 -8.70 -11.16
CA HIS A 62 3.22 -7.91 -11.38
C HIS A 62 2.71 -7.44 -10.03
N ALA A 63 2.64 -6.12 -9.85
CA ALA A 63 2.15 -5.58 -8.58
C ALA A 63 1.32 -4.31 -8.78
N GLN A 64 0.42 -4.09 -7.81
CA GLN A 64 -0.35 -2.86 -7.69
C GLN A 64 -0.37 -2.44 -6.23
N CYS A 65 -0.17 -1.15 -5.96
CA CYS A 65 -0.29 -0.57 -4.62
C CYS A 65 -0.74 0.89 -4.70
N GLY A 66 -0.92 1.56 -3.58
CA GLY A 66 -1.07 3.02 -3.57
C GLY A 66 0.26 3.68 -3.96
N GLY A 67 0.20 4.75 -4.76
CA GLY A 67 1.40 5.51 -5.16
C GLY A 67 1.07 6.91 -5.66
N GLY A 68 2.08 7.73 -5.84
CA GLY A 68 1.92 9.14 -6.19
C GLY A 68 1.05 9.89 -5.17
N PRO A 69 0.02 10.62 -5.62
CA PRO A 69 -0.86 11.39 -4.73
C PRO A 69 -1.96 10.53 -4.07
N ASN A 70 -1.77 9.23 -3.91
CA ASN A 70 -2.78 8.33 -3.35
C ASN A 70 -3.30 8.83 -2.00
N LEU A 71 -4.61 9.05 -1.89
CA LEU A 71 -5.30 9.50 -0.68
C LEU A 71 -4.81 10.85 -0.13
N ALA A 72 -4.23 11.72 -0.98
CA ALA A 72 -3.70 13.02 -0.55
C ALA A 72 -4.78 13.88 0.09
N GLU A 73 -5.98 13.92 -0.49
CA GLU A 73 -7.11 14.68 0.06
C GLU A 73 -7.60 14.07 1.39
N ALA A 74 -7.72 12.74 1.46
CA ALA A 74 -8.12 12.06 2.68
C ALA A 74 -7.11 12.30 3.82
N HIS A 75 -5.80 12.25 3.52
CA HIS A 75 -4.76 12.57 4.51
C HIS A 75 -4.79 14.04 4.92
N ALA A 76 -5.05 14.98 4.01
CA ALA A 76 -5.18 16.39 4.34
C ALA A 76 -6.36 16.66 5.30
N LEU A 77 -7.48 15.93 5.16
CA LEU A 77 -8.57 16.00 6.14
C LEU A 77 -8.12 15.49 7.52
N ALA A 78 -7.41 14.37 7.57
CA ALA A 78 -6.88 13.85 8.82
C ALA A 78 -5.88 14.81 9.48
N GLU A 79 -4.98 15.43 8.72
CA GLU A 79 -4.01 16.42 9.21
C GLU A 79 -4.69 17.62 9.86
N ARG A 80 -5.79 18.10 9.29
CA ARG A 80 -6.60 19.19 9.90
C ARG A 80 -7.18 18.80 11.25
N VAL A 81 -7.52 17.53 11.46
CA VAL A 81 -8.01 17.01 12.74
C VAL A 81 -6.83 16.78 13.70
N MET A 82 -5.76 16.17 13.22
CA MET A 82 -4.53 15.91 14.01
C MET A 82 -3.95 17.18 14.62
N GLY A 83 -4.04 18.32 13.94
CA GLY A 83 -3.54 19.61 14.44
C GLY A 83 -4.37 20.24 15.57
N ARG A 84 -5.47 19.63 16.01
CA ARG A 84 -6.39 20.20 17.02
C ARG A 84 -6.35 19.46 18.35
N PRO A 85 -6.64 20.14 19.49
CA PRO A 85 -6.96 19.44 20.73
C PRO A 85 -8.23 18.56 20.54
N PRO A 86 -8.28 17.39 21.13
CA PRO A 86 -7.30 16.76 22.02
C PRO A 86 -6.24 15.90 21.28
N PHE A 87 -6.17 15.93 19.96
CA PHE A 87 -5.39 15.00 19.14
C PHE A 87 -3.92 15.41 18.99
N ALA A 88 -3.62 16.71 18.92
CA ALA A 88 -2.33 17.24 18.47
C ALA A 88 -1.11 16.65 19.21
N ALA A 89 -1.21 16.45 20.51
CA ALA A 89 -0.12 15.90 21.31
C ALA A 89 0.28 14.46 20.90
N HIS A 90 -0.65 13.69 20.30
CA HIS A 90 -0.42 12.31 19.92
C HIS A 90 0.25 12.17 18.54
N PHE A 91 0.23 13.23 17.73
CA PHE A 91 0.78 13.23 16.37
C PHE A 91 2.04 14.08 16.19
N ALA A 92 2.59 14.62 17.27
CA ALA A 92 3.82 15.42 17.21
C ALA A 92 4.96 14.62 16.53
N GLY A 93 5.48 15.15 15.42
CA GLY A 93 6.56 14.52 14.65
C GLY A 93 6.18 13.27 13.86
N TRP A 94 4.90 12.91 13.78
CA TRP A 94 4.46 11.77 13.00
C TRP A 94 4.22 12.12 11.52
N THR A 95 4.88 11.40 10.61
CA THR A 95 4.85 11.64 9.16
C THR A 95 4.06 10.58 8.38
N GLY A 96 3.34 9.70 9.09
CA GLY A 96 2.67 8.57 8.46
C GLY A 96 3.54 7.31 8.41
N VAL A 97 3.01 6.28 7.76
CA VAL A 97 3.64 4.95 7.63
C VAL A 97 3.73 4.47 6.18
N TRP A 98 3.21 5.25 5.24
CA TRP A 98 3.09 4.86 3.84
C TRP A 98 4.25 5.41 3.01
N GLN A 99 4.63 4.63 2.00
CA GLN A 99 5.55 5.00 0.95
C GLN A 99 4.80 5.05 -0.40
N PHE A 100 4.19 6.19 -0.69
CA PHE A 100 3.50 6.41 -1.97
C PHE A 100 4.49 6.93 -3.03
N ALA A 101 5.25 5.99 -3.59
CA ALA A 101 6.22 6.31 -4.63
C ALA A 101 5.54 6.71 -5.95
N THR A 102 6.20 7.55 -6.73
CA THR A 102 5.80 7.88 -8.11
C THR A 102 6.14 6.75 -9.08
N ALA A 103 5.63 6.82 -10.30
CA ALA A 103 5.98 5.88 -11.37
C ALA A 103 7.48 5.97 -11.73
N ASP A 104 8.02 7.20 -11.81
CA ASP A 104 9.43 7.43 -12.16
C ASP A 104 10.37 6.89 -11.08
N GLU A 105 10.09 7.18 -9.80
CA GLU A 105 10.88 6.64 -8.69
C GLU A 105 10.86 5.11 -8.67
N THR A 106 9.70 4.52 -8.94
CA THR A 106 9.53 3.07 -8.95
C THR A 106 10.26 2.43 -10.12
N THR A 107 10.18 3.05 -11.31
CA THR A 107 10.94 2.63 -12.50
C THR A 107 12.45 2.66 -12.22
N ALA A 108 12.95 3.75 -11.65
CA ALA A 108 14.36 3.87 -11.31
C ALA A 108 14.81 2.80 -10.29
N ARG A 109 14.00 2.53 -9.27
CA ARG A 109 14.29 1.51 -8.24
C ARG A 109 14.26 0.09 -8.80
N LEU A 110 13.32 -0.22 -9.70
CA LEU A 110 13.26 -1.51 -10.39
C LEU A 110 14.48 -1.72 -11.31
N ALA A 111 14.84 -0.70 -12.09
CA ALA A 111 16.04 -0.73 -12.93
C ALA A 111 17.32 -0.94 -12.09
N ALA A 112 17.47 -0.21 -10.98
CA ALA A 112 18.59 -0.36 -10.05
C ALA A 112 18.66 -1.76 -9.41
N ALA A 113 17.52 -2.44 -9.21
CA ALA A 113 17.45 -3.82 -8.75
C ALA A 113 17.80 -4.85 -9.85
N GLY A 114 17.96 -4.42 -11.11
CA GLY A 114 18.35 -5.26 -12.24
C GLY A 114 17.19 -5.78 -13.09
N PHE A 115 15.97 -5.30 -12.86
CA PHE A 115 14.82 -5.64 -13.71
C PHE A 115 14.91 -4.99 -15.10
N VAL A 116 14.31 -5.65 -16.08
CA VAL A 116 14.14 -5.19 -17.46
C VAL A 116 12.67 -5.27 -17.86
N ASP A 117 12.31 -4.78 -19.07
CA ASP A 117 10.94 -4.76 -19.58
C ASP A 117 9.99 -4.07 -18.58
N LEU A 118 10.40 -2.88 -18.14
CA LEU A 118 9.69 -2.14 -17.11
C LEU A 118 8.45 -1.45 -17.72
N ASP A 119 7.29 -1.69 -17.10
CA ASP A 119 6.05 -0.99 -17.39
C ASP A 119 5.44 -0.55 -16.06
N VAL A 120 5.51 0.76 -15.79
CA VAL A 120 5.11 1.35 -14.52
C VAL A 120 4.27 2.59 -14.77
N TRP A 121 3.03 2.58 -14.24
CA TRP A 121 2.12 3.70 -14.45
C TRP A 121 1.25 3.97 -13.22
N LEU A 122 0.77 5.21 -13.13
CA LEU A 122 -0.24 5.64 -12.16
C LEU A 122 -1.61 5.68 -12.83
N GLU A 123 -2.61 5.23 -12.10
CA GLU A 123 -4.01 5.23 -12.54
C GLU A 123 -4.89 5.81 -11.43
N ALA A 124 -5.67 6.85 -11.76
CA ALA A 124 -6.66 7.39 -10.85
C ALA A 124 -7.82 6.38 -10.68
N ALA A 125 -8.16 6.09 -9.44
CA ALA A 125 -9.23 5.15 -9.10
C ALA A 125 -10.09 5.69 -7.94
N PRO A 126 -10.64 6.91 -8.05
CA PRO A 126 -11.39 7.52 -6.97
C PRO A 126 -12.60 6.66 -6.61
N THR A 127 -12.92 6.63 -5.33
CA THR A 127 -14.04 5.85 -4.79
C THR A 127 -14.87 6.75 -3.89
N THR A 128 -16.18 6.78 -4.10
CA THR A 128 -17.11 7.54 -3.25
C THR A 128 -17.99 6.56 -2.48
N LEU A 129 -18.07 6.76 -1.16
CA LEU A 129 -18.93 5.97 -0.29
C LEU A 129 -20.32 6.63 -0.27
N ALA A 130 -21.37 5.80 -0.17
CA ALA A 130 -22.76 6.27 -0.32
C ALA A 130 -23.24 7.09 0.88
N THR A 131 -22.78 6.75 2.09
CA THR A 131 -23.24 7.37 3.34
C THR A 131 -22.08 7.71 4.27
N ALA A 132 -22.34 8.56 5.25
CA ALA A 132 -21.40 8.86 6.32
C ALA A 132 -21.01 7.59 7.12
N ASP A 133 -21.95 6.69 7.34
CA ASP A 133 -21.70 5.44 8.08
C ASP A 133 -20.81 4.49 7.28
N ASP A 134 -21.04 4.35 5.97
CA ASP A 134 -20.15 3.56 5.09
C ASP A 134 -18.75 4.15 5.07
N TYR A 135 -18.64 5.48 4.94
CA TYR A 135 -17.35 6.17 4.97
C TYR A 135 -16.64 5.92 6.31
N ARG A 136 -17.32 6.14 7.43
CA ARG A 136 -16.82 5.91 8.78
C ARG A 136 -16.28 4.49 8.96
N ALA A 137 -17.08 3.48 8.61
CA ALA A 137 -16.71 2.07 8.73
C ALA A 137 -15.47 1.73 7.89
N PHE A 138 -15.44 2.22 6.65
CA PHE A 138 -14.34 1.98 5.72
C PHE A 138 -13.05 2.64 6.18
N VAL A 139 -13.06 3.94 6.46
CA VAL A 139 -11.83 4.68 6.81
C VAL A 139 -11.25 4.26 8.15
N THR A 140 -12.09 3.85 9.09
CA THR A 140 -11.64 3.30 10.38
C THR A 140 -10.76 2.07 10.20
N THR A 141 -11.15 1.18 9.29
CA THR A 141 -10.49 -0.12 9.11
C THR A 141 -9.35 -0.05 8.11
N VAL A 142 -9.53 0.71 7.02
CA VAL A 142 -8.63 0.65 5.86
C VAL A 142 -7.62 1.80 5.85
N ILE A 143 -8.07 3.03 6.14
CA ILE A 143 -7.23 4.22 5.93
C ILE A 143 -6.64 4.73 7.25
N TYR A 144 -7.45 4.96 8.27
CA TYR A 144 -7.00 5.63 9.49
C TYR A 144 -6.57 4.67 10.62
N HIS A 145 -6.51 3.38 10.37
CA HIS A 145 -5.98 2.42 11.35
C HIS A 145 -4.60 2.84 11.91
N PRO A 146 -3.62 3.31 11.10
CA PRO A 146 -2.35 3.80 11.64
C PRO A 146 -2.48 5.07 12.50
N HIS A 147 -3.45 5.95 12.19
CA HIS A 147 -3.74 7.12 13.03
C HIS A 147 -4.33 6.69 14.37
N LEU A 148 -5.31 5.78 14.34
CA LEU A 148 -5.94 5.27 15.56
C LEU A 148 -4.94 4.56 16.47
N ALA A 149 -3.96 3.85 15.92
CA ALA A 149 -2.89 3.23 16.69
C ALA A 149 -2.01 4.24 17.48
N ARG A 150 -2.07 5.53 17.14
CA ARG A 150 -1.41 6.62 17.87
C ARG A 150 -2.25 7.20 19.01
N LEU A 151 -3.53 6.95 18.99
CA LEU A 151 -4.50 7.54 19.91
C LEU A 151 -4.91 6.54 21.00
N PRO A 152 -5.22 6.99 22.21
CA PRO A 152 -5.91 6.15 23.19
C PRO A 152 -7.34 5.86 22.69
N ASP A 153 -7.87 4.67 23.00
CA ASP A 153 -9.16 4.16 22.51
C ASP A 153 -10.32 5.16 22.69
N ARG A 154 -10.33 5.89 23.81
CA ARG A 154 -11.35 6.92 24.09
C ARG A 154 -11.41 8.06 23.08
N LEU A 155 -10.36 8.25 22.27
CA LEU A 155 -10.30 9.29 21.24
C LEU A 155 -10.60 8.75 19.83
N HIS A 156 -10.68 7.44 19.63
CA HIS A 156 -10.88 6.85 18.31
C HIS A 156 -12.18 7.33 17.64
N ALA A 157 -13.31 7.21 18.35
CA ALA A 157 -14.60 7.64 17.81
C ALA A 157 -14.59 9.13 17.46
N ALA A 158 -14.13 9.98 18.38
CA ALA A 158 -14.09 11.42 18.17
C ALA A 158 -13.18 11.84 17.00
N PHE A 159 -12.06 11.12 16.77
CA PHE A 159 -11.19 11.37 15.61
C PHE A 159 -11.89 11.02 14.30
N ILE A 160 -12.49 9.85 14.23
CA ILE A 160 -13.22 9.39 13.03
C ILE A 160 -14.41 10.28 12.76
N ASP A 161 -15.16 10.70 13.78
CA ASP A 161 -16.29 11.62 13.65
C ASP A 161 -15.85 12.95 13.04
N ALA A 162 -14.80 13.55 13.59
CA ALA A 162 -14.28 14.84 13.11
C ALA A 162 -13.78 14.77 11.65
N VAL A 163 -13.11 13.67 11.24
CA VAL A 163 -12.70 13.48 9.84
C VAL A 163 -13.92 13.25 8.95
N THR A 164 -14.91 12.49 9.41
CA THR A 164 -16.14 12.22 8.66
C THR A 164 -16.95 13.50 8.40
N GLU A 165 -17.04 14.39 9.39
CA GLU A 165 -17.66 15.73 9.22
C GLU A 165 -16.96 16.56 8.16
N LEU A 166 -15.63 16.56 8.13
CA LEU A 166 -14.87 17.25 7.09
C LEU A 166 -15.09 16.60 5.71
N ALA A 167 -15.15 15.29 5.63
CA ALA A 167 -15.41 14.57 4.39
C ALA A 167 -16.84 14.79 3.87
N ALA A 168 -17.82 14.96 4.75
CA ALA A 168 -19.19 15.30 4.38
C ALA A 168 -19.30 16.70 3.73
N ALA A 169 -18.43 17.62 4.13
CA ALA A 169 -18.36 18.98 3.57
C ALA A 169 -17.47 19.10 2.32
N ALA A 170 -16.80 18.03 1.91
CA ALA A 170 -15.96 17.99 0.71
C ALA A 170 -16.80 17.88 -0.57
N THR A 171 -16.17 18.09 -1.71
CA THR A 171 -16.82 17.98 -3.03
C THR A 171 -15.98 17.09 -3.95
N PRO A 172 -16.47 15.89 -4.32
CA PRO A 172 -17.70 15.26 -3.83
C PRO A 172 -17.58 14.79 -2.37
N PRO A 173 -18.70 14.71 -1.61
CA PRO A 173 -18.66 14.22 -0.24
C PRO A 173 -18.28 12.75 -0.19
N PHE A 174 -17.61 12.35 0.90
CA PHE A 174 -17.19 10.97 1.17
C PHE A 174 -16.36 10.33 0.05
N SER A 175 -15.64 11.14 -0.72
CA SER A 175 -14.74 10.68 -1.77
C SER A 175 -13.36 10.35 -1.20
N LEU A 176 -12.75 9.32 -1.77
CA LEU A 176 -11.40 8.88 -1.52
C LEU A 176 -10.63 8.92 -2.83
N ASP A 177 -9.63 9.76 -2.90
CA ASP A 177 -8.79 10.03 -4.06
C ASP A 177 -7.72 8.95 -4.26
N TYR A 178 -8.16 7.69 -4.48
CA TYR A 178 -7.23 6.59 -4.73
C TYR A 178 -6.46 6.77 -6.04
N TRP A 179 -5.15 6.53 -5.93
CA TRP A 179 -4.24 6.37 -7.06
C TRP A 179 -3.56 5.01 -6.98
N ARG A 180 -3.62 4.27 -8.07
CA ARG A 180 -3.01 2.94 -8.21
C ARG A 180 -1.69 3.07 -8.94
N LEU A 181 -0.60 2.71 -8.26
CA LEU A 181 0.69 2.48 -8.89
C LEU A 181 0.74 1.03 -9.34
N ASN A 182 0.68 0.84 -10.64
CA ASN A 182 0.78 -0.46 -11.29
C ASN A 182 2.21 -0.66 -11.76
N MET A 183 2.71 -1.89 -11.70
CA MET A 183 4.05 -2.21 -12.15
C MET A 183 4.13 -3.63 -12.70
N ALA A 184 4.78 -3.76 -13.86
CA ALA A 184 5.21 -5.01 -14.44
C ALA A 184 6.70 -4.94 -14.77
N ALA A 185 7.43 -6.01 -14.49
CA ALA A 185 8.87 -6.07 -14.73
C ALA A 185 9.31 -7.53 -14.93
N ARG A 186 10.48 -7.75 -15.53
CA ARG A 186 11.05 -9.07 -15.75
C ARG A 186 12.47 -9.17 -15.20
N ARG A 187 12.80 -10.28 -14.55
CA ARG A 187 14.19 -10.62 -14.27
C ARG A 187 14.86 -11.13 -15.56
N PRO A 188 15.98 -10.56 -16.03
CA PRO A 188 16.63 -11.01 -17.24
C PRO A 188 17.11 -12.46 -17.17
N VAL A 189 17.24 -13.10 -18.34
CA VAL A 189 17.90 -14.40 -18.48
C VAL A 189 19.39 -14.10 -18.69
N PRO A 190 20.30 -14.71 -17.94
CA PRO A 190 21.75 -14.54 -18.18
C PRO A 190 22.12 -14.91 -19.61
N GLY A 191 22.87 -14.02 -20.30
CA GLY A 191 23.35 -14.26 -21.66
C GLY A 191 22.36 -13.99 -22.79
N ALA A 192 21.18 -13.43 -22.52
CA ALA A 192 20.25 -12.90 -23.53
C ALA A 192 20.48 -11.39 -23.70
N GLY A 193 21.60 -11.00 -24.26
CA GLY A 193 21.98 -9.63 -24.61
C GLY A 193 22.64 -9.61 -25.96
#